data_7878bcf0c13d98afd21bdb1a763b9101
#
_entry.id   7878bcf0c13d98afd21bdb1a763b9101
#
_cell.length_a   1.000
_cell.length_b   1.000
_cell.length_c   1.000
_cell.angle_alpha   90.00
_cell.angle_beta   90.00
_cell.angle_gamma   90.00
#
_symmetry.space_group_name_H-M   'P 1'
#
loop_
_entity.id
_entity.type
_entity.pdbx_description
1 polymer ?
#
loop_
_entity_poly.entity_id
_entity_poly.type
_entity_poly.pdbx_seq_one_letter_code
_entity_poly.pdbx_strand_id
1 'polypeptide(L)'
;MKNILEKKNRVIIITVICIAFLSTLIGVSMLLENMLDIREKTKVNDTIYEKHVAMISGEPTEEFWLSIYNSAREEGKKQGIYIENFGERLVKEYTTEELVEMAIAARVDGIILKADGGDDLQPVQPPLHHLL
;
A
#
# COMPACT_ATOMS: atom_id res chain seq x y z
N MET A 1 1.87 -66.33 -19.61
CA MET A 1 2.02 -65.63 -18.29
C MET A 1 2.79 -64.33 -18.39
N LYS A 2 3.87 -64.20 -19.11
CA LYS A 2 4.63 -62.92 -19.24
C LYS A 2 3.79 -61.72 -19.70
N ASN A 3 2.93 -61.90 -20.72
CA ASN A 3 2.12 -60.79 -21.28
C ASN A 3 1.07 -60.20 -20.30
N ILE A 4 0.57 -61.00 -19.37
CA ILE A 4 -0.42 -60.54 -18.38
C ILE A 4 0.25 -59.69 -17.29
N LEU A 5 1.42 -60.09 -16.86
CA LEU A 5 2.24 -59.35 -15.88
C LEU A 5 2.74 -58.00 -16.47
N GLU A 6 3.17 -57.96 -17.71
CA GLU A 6 3.56 -56.74 -18.38
C GLU A 6 2.38 -55.77 -18.57
N LYS A 7 1.22 -56.30 -18.95
CA LYS A 7 0.00 -55.50 -19.09
C LYS A 7 -0.43 -54.91 -17.75
N LYS A 8 -0.36 -55.68 -16.66
CA LYS A 8 -0.67 -55.22 -15.29
C LYS A 8 0.29 -54.14 -14.83
N ASN A 9 1.60 -54.29 -15.07
CA ASN A 9 2.59 -53.30 -14.71
C ASN A 9 2.42 -52.00 -15.50
N ARG A 10 2.09 -52.05 -16.78
CA ARG A 10 1.79 -50.84 -17.58
C ARG A 10 0.58 -50.10 -17.07
N VAL A 11 -0.49 -50.78 -16.67
CA VAL A 11 -1.69 -50.18 -16.10
C VAL A 11 -1.35 -49.51 -14.77
N ILE A 12 -0.57 -50.14 -13.92
CA ILE A 12 -0.14 -49.58 -12.63
C ILE A 12 0.69 -48.30 -12.86
N ILE A 13 1.64 -48.31 -13.78
CA ILE A 13 2.48 -47.16 -14.10
C ILE A 13 1.63 -45.98 -14.61
N ILE A 14 0.70 -46.27 -15.54
CA ILE A 14 -0.20 -45.23 -16.07
C ILE A 14 -1.07 -44.63 -14.95
N THR A 15 -1.59 -45.47 -14.05
CA THR A 15 -2.42 -45.01 -12.94
C THR A 15 -1.62 -44.09 -11.98
N VAL A 16 -0.37 -44.48 -11.66
CA VAL A 16 0.50 -43.63 -10.81
C VAL A 16 0.83 -42.32 -11.47
N ILE A 17 1.10 -42.31 -12.78
CA ILE A 17 1.35 -41.07 -13.53
C ILE A 17 0.11 -40.17 -13.53
N CYS A 18 -1.09 -40.72 -13.74
CA CYS A 18 -2.34 -39.96 -13.71
C CYS A 18 -2.61 -39.35 -12.34
N ILE A 19 -2.35 -40.06 -11.24
CA ILE A 19 -2.52 -39.56 -9.88
C ILE A 19 -1.53 -38.44 -9.60
N ALA A 20 -0.26 -38.59 -10.02
CA ALA A 20 0.75 -37.54 -9.88
C ALA A 20 0.37 -36.27 -10.65
N PHE A 21 -0.17 -36.41 -11.85
CA PHE A 21 -0.60 -35.29 -12.69
C PHE A 21 -1.81 -34.56 -12.09
N LEU A 22 -2.80 -35.28 -11.55
CA LEU A 22 -3.94 -34.73 -10.86
C LEU A 22 -3.52 -33.98 -9.59
N SER A 23 -2.59 -34.52 -8.81
CA SER A 23 -2.11 -33.85 -7.59
C SER A 23 -1.37 -32.54 -7.89
N THR A 24 -0.60 -32.48 -8.98
CA THR A 24 0.07 -31.23 -9.42
C THR A 24 -0.93 -30.18 -9.90
N LEU A 25 -1.98 -30.57 -10.60
CA LEU A 25 -3.04 -29.65 -11.04
C LEU A 25 -3.78 -29.02 -9.84
N ILE A 26 -4.10 -29.81 -8.82
CA ILE A 26 -4.75 -29.31 -7.59
C ILE A 26 -3.83 -28.33 -6.86
N GLY A 27 -2.53 -28.66 -6.74
CA GLY A 27 -1.54 -27.79 -6.12
C GLY A 27 -1.39 -26.44 -6.82
N VAL A 28 -1.37 -26.46 -8.16
CA VAL A 28 -1.30 -25.22 -8.97
C VAL A 28 -2.58 -24.41 -8.84
N SER A 29 -3.76 -25.03 -8.80
CA SER A 29 -5.03 -24.33 -8.59
C SER A 29 -5.07 -23.61 -7.26
N MET A 30 -4.65 -24.24 -6.15
CA MET A 30 -4.57 -23.61 -4.85
C MET A 30 -3.59 -22.43 -4.80
N LEU A 31 -2.45 -22.54 -5.49
CA LEU A 31 -1.49 -21.44 -5.58
C LEU A 31 -2.05 -20.27 -6.39
N LEU A 32 -2.77 -20.55 -7.46
CA LEU A 32 -3.44 -19.53 -8.28
C LEU A 32 -4.56 -18.81 -7.50
N GLU A 33 -5.38 -19.55 -6.75
CA GLU A 33 -6.42 -18.96 -5.90
C GLU A 33 -5.82 -18.05 -4.83
N ASN A 34 -4.74 -18.47 -4.16
CA ASN A 34 -4.03 -17.63 -3.21
C ASN A 34 -3.41 -16.39 -3.86
N MET A 35 -2.87 -16.51 -5.07
CA MET A 35 -2.35 -15.35 -5.82
C MET A 35 -3.46 -14.41 -6.29
N LEU A 36 -4.61 -14.94 -6.67
CA LEU A 36 -5.77 -14.13 -7.06
C LEU A 36 -6.39 -13.43 -5.86
N ASP A 37 -6.46 -14.09 -4.70
CA ASP A 37 -6.95 -13.51 -3.46
C ASP A 37 -6.02 -12.39 -2.93
N ILE A 38 -4.71 -12.55 -3.10
CA ILE A 38 -3.72 -11.49 -2.86
C ILE A 38 -3.91 -10.34 -3.86
N ARG A 39 -4.18 -10.61 -5.13
CA ARG A 39 -4.48 -9.59 -6.14
C ARG A 39 -5.82 -8.90 -5.89
N GLU A 40 -6.82 -9.61 -5.39
CA GLU A 40 -8.12 -9.04 -5.05
C GLU A 40 -8.04 -8.18 -3.78
N LYS A 41 -7.21 -8.58 -2.81
CA LYS A 41 -6.84 -7.73 -1.65
C LYS A 41 -5.90 -6.58 -2.02
N THR A 42 -5.14 -6.70 -3.10
CA THR A 42 -4.31 -5.63 -3.68
C THR A 42 -5.07 -4.83 -4.75
N LYS A 43 -6.20 -5.28 -5.24
CA LYS A 43 -7.26 -4.43 -5.77
C LYS A 43 -7.95 -3.70 -4.61
N VAL A 44 -7.14 -3.05 -3.78
CA VAL A 44 -7.57 -1.88 -3.05
C VAL A 44 -8.13 -0.94 -4.09
N ASN A 45 -9.47 -1.00 -4.22
CA ASN A 45 -10.26 -0.02 -4.95
C ASN A 45 -9.45 0.66 -6.06
N ASP A 46 -9.83 0.42 -7.33
CA ASP A 46 -9.64 1.39 -8.40
C ASP A 46 -10.45 2.68 -8.06
N THR A 47 -10.27 3.19 -6.87
CA THR A 47 -10.63 4.55 -6.53
C THR A 47 -9.57 5.38 -7.22
N ILE A 48 -9.89 5.86 -8.42
CA ILE A 48 -9.09 6.86 -9.11
C ILE A 48 -9.12 8.07 -8.19
N TYR A 49 -8.04 8.24 -7.43
CA TYR A 49 -7.88 9.43 -6.61
C TYR A 49 -7.52 10.58 -7.53
N GLU A 50 -8.30 11.64 -7.45
CA GLU A 50 -8.08 12.87 -8.23
C GLU A 50 -7.04 13.77 -7.56
N LYS A 51 -6.87 13.63 -6.25
CA LYS A 51 -5.98 14.47 -5.43
C LYS A 51 -5.18 13.63 -4.45
N HIS A 52 -3.97 14.10 -4.16
CA HIS A 52 -3.06 13.51 -3.18
C HIS A 52 -2.76 14.54 -2.09
N VAL A 53 -3.02 14.20 -0.85
CA VAL A 53 -2.76 15.04 0.33
C VAL A 53 -1.80 14.32 1.26
N ALA A 54 -0.71 14.99 1.62
CA ALA A 54 0.24 14.51 2.62
C ALA A 54 -0.14 15.03 4.01
N MET A 55 -0.30 14.14 4.98
CA MET A 55 -0.41 14.48 6.39
C MET A 55 0.95 14.28 7.05
N ILE A 56 1.51 15.32 7.65
CA ILE A 56 2.86 15.35 8.20
C ILE A 56 2.82 15.65 9.70
N SER A 57 3.54 14.82 10.47
CA SER A 57 3.77 14.99 11.91
C SER A 57 5.20 14.60 12.25
N GLY A 58 5.81 15.26 13.22
CA GLY A 58 7.09 14.85 13.78
C GLY A 58 7.04 13.46 14.44
N GLU A 59 5.85 13.03 14.86
CA GLU A 59 5.60 11.70 15.43
C GLU A 59 4.49 10.98 14.65
N PRO A 60 4.77 10.43 13.46
CA PRO A 60 3.74 9.87 12.57
C PRO A 60 3.06 8.62 13.13
N THR A 61 3.63 7.98 14.15
CA THR A 61 3.12 6.76 14.81
C THR A 61 2.38 7.05 16.12
N GLU A 62 2.30 8.32 16.55
CA GLU A 62 1.55 8.71 17.74
C GLU A 62 0.07 8.30 17.63
N GLU A 63 -0.49 7.70 18.67
CA GLU A 63 -1.86 7.13 18.65
C GLU A 63 -2.93 8.18 18.32
N PHE A 64 -2.81 9.38 18.89
CA PHE A 64 -3.73 10.49 18.61
C PHE A 64 -3.66 10.92 17.13
N TRP A 65 -2.45 11.06 16.60
CA TRP A 65 -2.24 11.38 15.18
C TRP A 65 -2.80 10.32 14.25
N LEU A 66 -2.55 9.04 14.55
CA LEU A 66 -3.08 7.92 13.78
C LEU A 66 -4.61 7.89 13.78
N SER A 67 -5.27 8.26 14.88
CA SER A 67 -6.72 8.38 14.93
C SER A 67 -7.25 9.44 13.97
N ILE A 68 -6.62 10.61 13.95
CA ILE A 68 -6.96 11.71 13.03
C ILE A 68 -6.71 11.28 11.58
N TYR A 69 -5.54 10.71 11.31
CA TYR A 69 -5.18 10.21 10.00
C TYR A 69 -6.17 9.17 9.47
N ASN A 70 -6.52 8.18 10.27
CA ASN A 70 -7.47 7.14 9.86
C ASN A 70 -8.84 7.74 9.52
N SER A 71 -9.32 8.69 10.31
CA SER A 71 -10.58 9.40 10.05
C SER A 71 -10.51 10.21 8.75
N ALA A 72 -9.45 10.97 8.57
CA ALA A 72 -9.22 11.77 7.36
C ALA A 72 -9.11 10.87 6.10
N ARG A 73 -8.40 9.75 6.21
CA ARG A 73 -8.24 8.78 5.11
C ARG A 73 -9.56 8.16 4.68
N GLU A 74 -10.41 7.78 5.64
CA GLU A 74 -11.73 7.22 5.33
C GLU A 74 -12.64 8.26 4.67
N GLU A 75 -12.60 9.50 5.11
CA GLU A 75 -13.37 10.58 4.48
C GLU A 75 -12.79 10.95 3.10
N GLY A 76 -11.47 11.02 2.99
CA GLY A 76 -10.78 11.28 1.72
C GLY A 76 -11.15 10.27 0.64
N LYS A 77 -11.22 8.98 0.97
CA LYS A 77 -11.66 7.94 0.03
C LYS A 77 -13.02 8.21 -0.57
N LYS A 78 -13.98 8.70 0.22
CA LYS A 78 -15.34 9.02 -0.26
C LYS A 78 -15.33 10.18 -1.25
N GLN A 79 -14.33 11.05 -1.14
CA GLN A 79 -14.19 12.25 -1.95
C GLN A 79 -13.18 12.11 -3.09
N GLY A 80 -12.64 10.90 -3.31
CA GLY A 80 -11.61 10.68 -4.34
C GLY A 80 -10.26 11.32 -4.00
N ILE A 81 -9.97 11.52 -2.70
CA ILE A 81 -8.71 12.10 -2.22
C ILE A 81 -7.87 11.00 -1.57
N TYR A 82 -6.65 10.80 -2.08
CA TYR A 82 -5.66 9.96 -1.43
C TYR A 82 -4.99 10.74 -0.30
N ILE A 83 -5.14 10.27 0.93
CA ILE A 83 -4.49 10.87 2.10
C ILE A 83 -3.40 9.91 2.59
N GLU A 84 -2.18 10.40 2.66
CA GLU A 84 -1.01 9.65 3.08
C GLU A 84 -0.47 10.17 4.41
N ASN A 85 -0.17 9.25 5.36
CA ASN A 85 0.62 9.58 6.55
C ASN A 85 2.09 9.66 6.11
N PHE A 86 2.51 10.85 5.73
CA PHE A 86 3.78 11.07 5.07
C PHE A 86 4.94 10.94 6.06
N GLY A 87 5.93 10.14 5.71
CA GLY A 87 7.06 9.85 6.59
C GLY A 87 6.96 8.55 7.38
N GLU A 88 5.76 7.97 7.57
CA GLU A 88 5.57 6.74 8.36
C GLU A 88 6.42 5.56 7.87
N ARG A 89 6.64 5.46 6.56
CA ARG A 89 7.36 4.34 5.93
C ARG A 89 8.83 4.60 5.66
N LEU A 90 9.32 5.76 6.06
CA LEU A 90 10.71 6.11 5.84
C LEU A 90 11.60 5.40 6.86
N VAL A 91 12.71 4.86 6.38
CA VAL A 91 13.67 4.10 7.22
C VAL A 91 14.47 5.03 8.12
N LYS A 92 14.67 6.29 7.71
CA LYS A 92 15.38 7.32 8.45
C LYS A 92 14.38 8.30 9.05
N GLU A 93 14.64 8.78 10.24
CA GLU A 93 13.92 9.91 10.83
C GLU A 93 14.29 11.20 10.09
N TYR A 94 13.28 11.95 9.70
CA TYR A 94 13.39 13.23 9.02
C TYR A 94 12.72 14.30 9.88
N THR A 95 13.21 15.52 9.80
CA THR A 95 12.55 16.65 10.44
C THR A 95 11.25 16.99 9.71
N THR A 96 10.37 17.71 10.37
CA THR A 96 9.10 18.16 9.79
C THR A 96 9.33 19.00 8.53
N GLU A 97 10.35 19.85 8.53
CA GLU A 97 10.74 20.67 7.38
C GLU A 97 11.19 19.81 6.20
N GLU A 98 12.05 18.82 6.45
CA GLU A 98 12.50 17.88 5.40
C GLU A 98 11.32 17.11 4.80
N LEU A 99 10.36 16.68 5.63
CA LEU A 99 9.15 16.00 5.15
C LEU A 99 8.27 16.92 4.31
N VAL A 100 8.15 18.20 4.68
CA VAL A 100 7.42 19.20 3.87
C VAL A 100 8.11 19.40 2.52
N GLU A 101 9.43 19.56 2.50
CA GLU A 101 10.20 19.69 1.26
C GLU A 101 10.02 18.46 0.35
N MET A 102 10.06 17.26 0.94
CA MET A 102 9.83 16.02 0.20
C MET A 102 8.40 15.94 -0.37
N ALA A 103 7.39 16.36 0.38
CA ALA A 103 5.99 16.40 -0.08
C ALA A 103 5.81 17.41 -1.23
N ILE A 104 6.46 18.57 -1.17
CA ILE A 104 6.48 19.55 -2.25
C ILE A 104 7.17 18.97 -3.49
N ALA A 105 8.31 18.30 -3.32
CA ALA A 105 9.03 17.64 -4.40
C ALA A 105 8.21 16.51 -5.05
N ALA A 106 7.42 15.80 -4.25
CA ALA A 106 6.48 14.77 -4.71
C ALA A 106 5.23 15.35 -5.39
N ARG A 107 5.07 16.68 -5.41
CA ARG A 107 3.94 17.39 -6.03
C ARG A 107 2.58 16.95 -5.50
N VAL A 108 2.46 16.78 -4.17
CA VAL A 108 1.16 16.55 -3.56
C VAL A 108 0.26 17.78 -3.74
N ASP A 109 -1.05 17.56 -3.84
CA ASP A 109 -2.02 18.65 -4.03
C ASP A 109 -2.29 19.46 -2.76
N GLY A 110 -1.96 18.89 -1.59
CA GLY A 110 -2.14 19.55 -0.31
C GLY A 110 -1.29 18.95 0.80
N ILE A 111 -0.96 19.76 1.79
CA ILE A 111 -0.22 19.34 2.97
C ILE A 111 -1.02 19.71 4.21
N ILE A 112 -1.21 18.74 5.11
CA ILE A 112 -1.78 18.92 6.45
C ILE A 112 -0.65 18.70 7.44
N LEU A 113 -0.29 19.74 8.18
CA LEU A 113 0.80 19.71 9.13
C LEU A 113 0.27 19.69 10.56
N LYS A 114 0.76 18.77 11.39
CA LYS A 114 0.57 18.84 12.84
C LYS A 114 1.42 20.00 13.36
N ALA A 115 0.78 21.04 13.93
CA ALA A 115 1.49 22.07 14.65
C ALA A 115 1.97 21.48 15.99
N ASP A 116 3.25 21.24 16.11
CA ASP A 116 3.86 21.03 17.42
C ASP A 116 3.78 22.38 18.12
N GLY A 117 3.21 22.43 19.34
CA GLY A 117 2.91 23.65 20.07
C GLY A 117 4.15 24.43 20.56
N GLY A 118 5.17 24.51 19.73
CA GLY A 118 6.31 25.38 19.90
C GLY A 118 5.96 26.82 19.50
N ASP A 119 6.40 27.78 20.25
CA ASP A 119 6.20 29.23 20.12
C ASP A 119 6.71 29.83 18.79
N ASP A 120 7.08 29.01 17.80
CA ASP A 120 7.79 29.45 16.58
C ASP A 120 6.91 29.63 15.35
N LEU A 121 5.59 29.64 15.49
CA LEU A 121 4.71 30.07 14.41
C LEU A 121 4.83 31.58 14.19
N GLN A 122 5.97 32.00 13.68
CA GLN A 122 6.06 33.34 13.10
C GLN A 122 5.19 33.37 11.84
N PRO A 123 4.22 34.26 11.76
CA PRO A 123 3.43 34.40 10.54
C PRO A 123 4.39 34.72 9.38
N VAL A 124 4.39 33.89 8.35
CA VAL A 124 5.09 34.17 7.10
C VAL A 124 4.56 35.49 6.57
N GLN A 125 5.32 36.54 6.74
CA GLN A 125 4.99 37.83 6.13
C GLN A 125 5.13 37.69 4.62
N PRO A 126 4.10 38.00 3.83
CA PRO A 126 4.24 38.01 2.37
C PRO A 126 5.31 39.06 1.99
N PRO A 127 6.13 38.79 0.97
CA PRO A 127 7.14 39.74 0.53
C PRO A 127 6.46 41.05 0.15
N LEU A 128 6.85 42.12 0.83
CA LEU A 128 6.43 43.47 0.47
C LEU A 128 7.01 43.79 -0.90
N HIS A 129 6.21 43.62 -1.94
CA HIS A 129 6.54 44.20 -3.23
C HIS A 129 6.56 45.73 -3.05
N HIS A 130 7.75 46.27 -3.11
CA HIS A 130 7.96 47.69 -3.19
C HIS A 130 7.19 48.22 -4.39
N LEU A 131 6.07 48.88 -4.14
CA LEU A 131 5.49 49.84 -5.09
C LEU A 131 6.39 51.08 -5.10
N LEU A 132 7.17 51.21 -6.15
CA LEU A 132 7.67 52.47 -6.68
C LEU A 132 7.34 52.55 -8.16
#